data_34545bec3cf70d5a7ddca18773647fe9
#
_entry.id   34545bec3cf70d5a7ddca18773647fe9
#
_cell.length_a   1.000
_cell.length_b   1.000
_cell.length_c   1.000
_cell.angle_alpha   90.00
_cell.angle_beta   90.00
_cell.angle_gamma   90.00
#
_symmetry.space_group_name_H-M   'P 1'
#
loop_
_entity.id
_entity.type
_entity.pdbx_description
1 polymer ?
#
loop_
_entity_poly.entity_id
_entity_poly.type
_entity_poly.pdbx_seq_one_letter_code
_entity_poly.pdbx_strand_id
1 'polypeptide(L)'
;MEIMEFAATSDIDHLIIILAFGFLQAVVLAIIGALSKRNEKKRKCENEELEKNRKEETARIDKRAKIRARESRLAMKLMAANAGLAMETARAIKNGSTNGEMDGAISEAVAAKNEYINFIKEIASEQFID
;
A
#
# COMPACT_ATOMS: atom_id res chain seq x y z
N MET A 1 -21.28 -80.59 18.42
CA MET A 1 -20.45 -79.60 19.15
C MET A 1 -19.59 -78.70 18.19
N GLU A 2 -19.18 -79.18 17.05
CA GLU A 2 -18.34 -78.40 16.06
C GLU A 2 -19.05 -77.25 15.35
N ILE A 3 -20.37 -77.31 15.17
CA ILE A 3 -21.11 -76.25 14.42
C ILE A 3 -21.26 -74.96 15.25
N MET A 4 -21.24 -75.01 16.57
CA MET A 4 -21.33 -73.82 17.45
C MET A 4 -19.99 -73.06 17.54
N GLU A 5 -18.87 -73.73 17.42
CA GLU A 5 -17.55 -73.12 17.44
C GLU A 5 -17.26 -72.33 16.16
N PHE A 6 -17.75 -72.79 15.02
CA PHE A 6 -17.57 -72.14 13.73
C PHE A 6 -18.38 -70.82 13.59
N ALA A 7 -19.57 -70.79 14.18
CA ALA A 7 -20.38 -69.57 14.19
C ALA A 7 -19.76 -68.46 15.08
N ALA A 8 -19.19 -68.82 16.22
CA ALA A 8 -18.58 -67.87 17.15
C ALA A 8 -17.30 -67.24 16.61
N THR A 9 -16.50 -67.99 15.84
CA THR A 9 -15.28 -67.45 15.19
C THR A 9 -15.60 -66.47 14.07
N SER A 10 -16.64 -66.74 13.26
CA SER A 10 -17.12 -65.80 12.21
C SER A 10 -17.57 -64.48 12.73
N ASP A 11 -18.26 -64.43 13.87
CA ASP A 11 -18.73 -63.18 14.50
C ASP A 11 -17.57 -62.33 15.07
N ILE A 12 -16.54 -62.98 15.62
CA ILE A 12 -15.34 -62.32 16.12
C ILE A 12 -14.56 -61.68 14.98
N ASP A 13 -14.38 -62.36 13.87
CA ASP A 13 -13.68 -61.85 12.70
C ASP A 13 -14.36 -60.63 12.08
N HIS A 14 -15.68 -60.64 11.99
CA HIS A 14 -16.48 -59.50 11.57
C HIS A 14 -16.31 -58.31 12.51
N LEU A 15 -16.27 -58.50 13.80
CA LEU A 15 -16.11 -57.48 14.80
C LEU A 15 -14.71 -56.80 14.75
N ILE A 16 -13.67 -57.60 14.53
CA ILE A 16 -12.29 -57.15 14.30
C ILE A 16 -12.18 -56.29 13.05
N ILE A 17 -12.81 -56.67 11.95
CA ILE A 17 -12.83 -55.94 10.71
C ILE A 17 -13.51 -54.56 10.89
N ILE A 18 -14.64 -54.50 11.56
CA ILE A 18 -15.38 -53.26 11.84
C ILE A 18 -14.52 -52.32 12.70
N LEU A 19 -13.89 -52.85 13.75
CA LEU A 19 -13.02 -52.06 14.63
C LEU A 19 -11.77 -51.51 13.86
N ALA A 20 -11.14 -52.32 13.02
CA ALA A 20 -10.02 -51.92 12.21
C ALA A 20 -10.39 -50.81 11.22
N PHE A 21 -11.57 -50.92 10.60
CA PHE A 21 -12.09 -49.92 9.67
C PHE A 21 -12.41 -48.58 10.38
N GLY A 22 -13.04 -48.67 11.56
CA GLY A 22 -13.30 -47.48 12.39
C GLY A 22 -12.03 -46.77 12.84
N PHE A 23 -11.02 -47.52 13.25
CA PHE A 23 -9.71 -46.97 13.61
C PHE A 23 -9.04 -46.28 12.41
N LEU A 24 -9.05 -46.90 11.23
CA LEU A 24 -8.49 -46.32 10.00
C LEU A 24 -9.18 -45.00 9.64
N GLN A 25 -10.50 -44.93 9.71
CA GLN A 25 -11.28 -43.69 9.49
C GLN A 25 -10.89 -42.60 10.48
N ALA A 26 -10.73 -42.90 11.75
CA ALA A 26 -10.35 -41.94 12.77
C ALA A 26 -8.97 -41.37 12.51
N VAL A 27 -8.00 -42.18 12.10
CA VAL A 27 -6.65 -41.76 11.74
C VAL A 27 -6.66 -40.83 10.52
N VAL A 28 -7.43 -41.19 9.47
CA VAL A 28 -7.55 -40.36 8.26
C VAL A 28 -8.16 -38.99 8.60
N LEU A 29 -9.21 -38.94 9.39
CA LEU A 29 -9.84 -37.68 9.82
C LEU A 29 -8.89 -36.84 10.67
N ALA A 30 -8.10 -37.44 11.55
CA ALA A 30 -7.11 -36.75 12.35
C ALA A 30 -6.01 -36.11 11.48
N ILE A 31 -5.55 -36.81 10.46
CA ILE A 31 -4.54 -36.30 9.49
C ILE A 31 -5.12 -35.14 8.68
N ILE A 32 -6.34 -35.28 8.16
CA ILE A 32 -7.02 -34.21 7.41
C ILE A 32 -7.20 -32.97 8.29
N GLY A 33 -7.64 -33.16 9.53
CA GLY A 33 -7.81 -32.07 10.50
C GLY A 33 -6.50 -31.35 10.82
N ALA A 34 -5.41 -32.09 10.99
CA ALA A 34 -4.09 -31.50 11.24
C ALA A 34 -3.57 -30.71 10.04
N LEU A 35 -3.73 -31.24 8.82
CA LEU A 35 -3.35 -30.57 7.57
C LEU A 35 -4.20 -29.31 7.33
N SER A 36 -5.50 -29.36 7.58
CA SER A 36 -6.40 -28.24 7.46
C SER A 36 -6.01 -27.09 8.40
N LYS A 37 -5.75 -27.36 9.67
CA LYS A 37 -5.27 -26.37 10.65
C LYS A 37 -3.94 -25.74 10.24
N ARG A 38 -3.01 -26.55 9.70
CA ARG A 38 -1.73 -26.05 9.24
C ARG A 38 -1.87 -25.10 8.03
N ASN A 39 -2.75 -25.47 7.08
CA ASN A 39 -3.05 -24.63 5.92
C ASN A 39 -3.77 -23.33 6.31
N GLU A 40 -4.70 -23.40 7.27
CA GLU A 40 -5.39 -22.22 7.78
C GLU A 40 -4.44 -21.23 8.44
N LYS A 41 -3.50 -21.74 9.27
CA LYS A 41 -2.46 -20.90 9.89
C LYS A 41 -1.56 -20.25 8.86
N LYS A 42 -1.17 -20.98 7.82
CA LYS A 42 -0.35 -20.45 6.72
C LYS A 42 -1.09 -19.35 5.95
N ARG A 43 -2.38 -19.57 5.61
CA ARG A 43 -3.22 -18.57 4.95
C ARG A 43 -3.43 -17.30 5.79
N LYS A 44 -3.57 -17.42 7.10
CA LYS A 44 -3.67 -16.25 7.99
C LYS A 44 -2.38 -15.42 7.95
N CYS A 45 -1.22 -16.07 8.06
CA CYS A 45 0.07 -15.39 7.99
C CYS A 45 0.29 -14.70 6.64
N GLU A 46 -0.02 -15.38 5.53
CA GLU A 46 0.08 -14.80 4.18
C GLU A 46 -0.88 -13.60 4.00
N ASN A 47 -2.10 -13.67 4.53
CA ASN A 47 -3.06 -12.57 4.47
C ASN A 47 -2.63 -11.36 5.31
N GLU A 48 -2.06 -11.59 6.51
CA GLU A 48 -1.53 -10.52 7.36
C GLU A 48 -0.35 -9.81 6.68
N GLU A 49 0.54 -10.56 6.04
CA GLU A 49 1.66 -10.00 5.29
C GLU A 49 1.19 -9.20 4.06
N LEU A 50 0.21 -9.74 3.31
CA LEU A 50 -0.40 -9.03 2.19
C LEU A 50 -1.09 -7.73 2.63
N GLU A 51 -1.79 -7.76 3.76
CA GLU A 51 -2.45 -6.57 4.30
C GLU A 51 -1.45 -5.52 4.76
N LYS A 52 -0.34 -5.94 5.39
CA LYS A 52 0.76 -5.06 5.75
C LYS A 52 1.38 -4.40 4.52
N ASN A 53 1.70 -5.19 3.50
CA ASN A 53 2.28 -4.69 2.26
C ASN A 53 1.34 -3.69 1.56
N ARG A 54 0.04 -3.96 1.52
CA ARG A 54 -0.96 -3.03 0.98
C ARG A 54 -1.01 -1.71 1.75
N LYS A 55 -0.96 -1.75 3.08
CA LYS A 55 -0.94 -0.53 3.91
C LYS A 55 0.31 0.31 3.66
N GLU A 56 1.47 -0.34 3.56
CA GLU A 56 2.73 0.35 3.24
C GLU A 56 2.70 0.97 1.84
N GLU A 57 2.20 0.25 0.85
CA GLU A 57 2.05 0.75 -0.52
C GLU A 57 1.08 1.94 -0.59
N THR A 58 -0.06 1.84 0.08
CA THR A 58 -1.02 2.95 0.17
C THR A 58 -0.39 4.18 0.82
N ALA A 59 0.34 4.01 1.92
CA ALA A 59 1.04 5.11 2.58
C ALA A 59 2.09 5.79 1.67
N ARG A 60 2.82 5.00 0.87
CA ARG A 60 3.76 5.52 -0.14
C ARG A 60 3.05 6.30 -1.25
N ILE A 61 1.92 5.79 -1.73
CA ILE A 61 1.10 6.48 -2.74
C ILE A 61 0.57 7.80 -2.20
N ASP A 62 0.05 7.82 -0.97
CA ASP A 62 -0.46 9.02 -0.32
C ASP A 62 0.65 10.07 -0.10
N LYS A 63 1.85 9.64 0.34
CA LYS A 63 3.01 10.54 0.47
C LYS A 63 3.35 11.18 -0.88
N ARG A 64 3.43 10.38 -1.95
CA ARG A 64 3.70 10.89 -3.31
C ARG A 64 2.59 11.82 -3.82
N ALA A 65 1.33 11.52 -3.54
CA ALA A 65 0.21 12.37 -3.93
C ALA A 65 0.27 13.75 -3.24
N LYS A 66 0.60 13.80 -1.94
CA LYS A 66 0.78 15.05 -1.19
C LYS A 66 1.94 15.89 -1.75
N ILE A 67 3.06 15.26 -2.07
CA ILE A 67 4.21 15.93 -2.68
C ILE A 67 3.82 16.55 -4.02
N ARG A 68 3.18 15.79 -4.92
CA ARG A 68 2.71 16.29 -6.22
C ARG A 68 1.70 17.43 -6.10
N ALA A 69 0.77 17.34 -5.14
CA ALA A 69 -0.20 18.40 -4.90
C ALA A 69 0.48 19.70 -4.44
N ARG A 70 1.50 19.60 -3.57
CA ARG A 70 2.30 20.76 -3.12
C ARG A 70 3.11 21.34 -4.27
N GLU A 71 3.78 20.51 -5.05
CA GLU A 71 4.52 20.90 -6.25
C GLU A 71 3.64 21.65 -7.25
N SER A 72 2.48 21.10 -7.60
CA SER A 72 1.53 21.72 -8.52
C SER A 72 1.07 23.08 -8.03
N ARG A 73 0.78 23.22 -6.72
CA ARG A 73 0.38 24.51 -6.13
C ARG A 73 1.48 25.55 -6.23
N LEU A 74 2.73 25.17 -5.91
CA LEU A 74 3.88 26.07 -5.99
C LEU A 74 4.22 26.45 -7.42
N ALA A 75 4.12 25.52 -8.36
CA ALA A 75 4.30 25.80 -9.79
C ALA A 75 3.24 26.76 -10.31
N MET A 76 1.95 26.57 -9.94
CA MET A 76 0.88 27.51 -10.29
C MET A 76 1.11 28.90 -9.71
N LYS A 77 1.56 28.99 -8.45
CA LYS A 77 1.90 30.27 -7.81
C LYS A 77 3.02 30.99 -8.55
N LEU A 78 4.07 30.27 -8.92
CA LEU A 78 5.19 30.82 -9.71
C LEU A 78 4.74 31.26 -11.10
N MET A 79 3.90 30.48 -11.79
CA MET A 79 3.33 30.86 -13.08
C MET A 79 2.47 32.14 -12.99
N ALA A 80 1.63 32.26 -11.97
CA ALA A 80 0.80 33.44 -11.75
C ALA A 80 1.65 34.68 -11.47
N ALA A 81 2.66 34.57 -10.62
CA ALA A 81 3.58 35.67 -10.33
C ALA A 81 4.37 36.13 -11.57
N ASN A 82 4.85 35.19 -12.38
CA ASN A 82 5.52 35.50 -13.64
C ASN A 82 4.56 36.14 -14.67
N ALA A 83 3.33 35.70 -14.76
CA ALA A 83 2.31 36.33 -15.60
C ALA A 83 2.02 37.76 -15.14
N GLY A 84 1.88 38.00 -13.84
CA GLY A 84 1.76 39.33 -13.27
C GLY A 84 2.92 40.24 -13.63
N LEU A 85 4.15 39.76 -13.45
CA LEU A 85 5.36 40.51 -13.83
C LEU A 85 5.39 40.82 -15.32
N ALA A 86 5.01 39.89 -16.20
CA ALA A 86 4.96 40.12 -17.64
C ALA A 86 3.90 41.19 -18.01
N MET A 87 2.76 41.21 -17.35
CA MET A 87 1.72 42.22 -17.54
C MET A 87 2.22 43.62 -17.13
N GLU A 88 2.84 43.72 -15.94
CA GLU A 88 3.39 45.02 -15.48
C GLU A 88 4.53 45.50 -16.36
N THR A 89 5.37 44.58 -16.86
CA THR A 89 6.42 44.91 -17.84
C THR A 89 5.80 45.48 -19.14
N ALA A 90 4.78 44.85 -19.67
CA ALA A 90 4.08 45.32 -20.87
C ALA A 90 3.42 46.67 -20.65
N ARG A 91 2.86 46.95 -19.49
CA ARG A 91 2.30 48.26 -19.11
C ARG A 91 3.39 49.35 -19.03
N ALA A 92 4.49 49.03 -18.37
CA ALA A 92 5.63 49.96 -18.28
C ALA A 92 6.17 50.34 -19.64
N ILE A 93 6.32 49.38 -20.54
CA ILE A 93 6.77 49.63 -21.94
C ILE A 93 5.76 50.54 -22.67
N LYS A 94 4.46 50.23 -22.54
CA LYS A 94 3.40 51.01 -23.20
C LYS A 94 3.33 52.44 -22.70
N ASN A 95 3.53 52.65 -21.41
CA ASN A 95 3.37 53.96 -20.77
C ASN A 95 4.67 54.75 -20.72
N GLY A 96 5.81 54.18 -21.09
CA GLY A 96 7.13 54.79 -21.05
C GLY A 96 7.67 55.10 -19.65
N SER A 97 7.06 54.53 -18.60
CA SER A 97 7.45 54.71 -17.20
C SER A 97 7.20 53.48 -16.37
N THR A 98 8.11 53.17 -15.45
CA THR A 98 7.93 52.19 -14.40
C THR A 98 7.26 52.85 -13.20
N ASN A 99 6.23 52.21 -12.64
CA ASN A 99 5.59 52.61 -11.39
C ASN A 99 5.93 51.60 -10.29
N GLY A 100 5.60 51.91 -9.05
CA GLY A 100 5.85 51.03 -7.89
C GLY A 100 5.17 49.62 -7.99
N GLU A 101 4.20 49.44 -8.88
CA GLU A 101 3.56 48.15 -9.16
C GLU A 101 4.54 47.14 -9.79
N MET A 102 5.50 47.62 -10.60
CA MET A 102 6.55 46.80 -11.19
C MET A 102 7.49 46.20 -10.12
N ASP A 103 7.90 47.01 -9.14
CA ASP A 103 8.75 46.55 -8.04
C ASP A 103 8.01 45.49 -7.16
N GLY A 104 6.71 45.68 -6.96
CA GLY A 104 5.84 44.72 -6.30
C GLY A 104 5.78 43.38 -7.06
N ALA A 105 5.56 43.45 -8.39
CA ALA A 105 5.47 42.25 -9.23
C ALA A 105 6.82 41.50 -9.31
N ILE A 106 7.95 42.22 -9.35
CA ILE A 106 9.29 41.60 -9.29
C ILE A 106 9.49 40.89 -7.94
N SER A 107 9.17 41.55 -6.84
CA SER A 107 9.29 41.00 -5.50
C SER A 107 8.46 39.72 -5.33
N GLU A 108 7.21 39.72 -5.82
CA GLU A 108 6.33 38.56 -5.79
C GLU A 108 6.87 37.38 -6.63
N ALA A 109 7.37 37.67 -7.85
CA ALA A 109 7.96 36.65 -8.71
C ALA A 109 9.23 36.03 -8.09
N VAL A 110 10.08 36.83 -7.47
CA VAL A 110 11.28 36.36 -6.76
C VAL A 110 10.89 35.50 -5.53
N ALA A 111 9.91 35.95 -4.75
CA ALA A 111 9.43 35.18 -3.59
C ALA A 111 8.85 33.83 -4.01
N ALA A 112 8.00 33.79 -5.02
CA ALA A 112 7.41 32.56 -5.54
C ALA A 112 8.49 31.59 -6.11
N LYS A 113 9.49 32.11 -6.81
CA LYS A 113 10.64 31.35 -7.30
C LYS A 113 11.43 30.73 -6.15
N ASN A 114 11.74 31.52 -5.13
CA ASN A 114 12.53 31.03 -3.98
C ASN A 114 11.75 29.94 -3.20
N GLU A 115 10.45 30.10 -3.02
CA GLU A 115 9.59 29.10 -2.39
C GLU A 115 9.59 27.78 -3.17
N TYR A 116 9.48 27.84 -4.50
CA TYR A 116 9.56 26.66 -5.37
C TYR A 116 10.94 25.98 -5.30
N ILE A 117 12.02 26.74 -5.37
CA ILE A 117 13.40 26.22 -5.29
C ILE A 117 13.64 25.55 -3.93
N ASN A 118 13.17 26.16 -2.83
CA ASN A 118 13.32 25.57 -1.49
C ASN A 118 12.56 24.25 -1.37
N PHE A 119 11.36 24.16 -1.94
CA PHE A 119 10.61 22.91 -2.01
C PHE A 119 11.38 21.83 -2.78
N ILE A 120 11.96 22.15 -3.95
CA ILE A 120 12.74 21.16 -4.72
C ILE A 120 13.97 20.69 -3.93
N LYS A 121 14.65 21.59 -3.20
CA LYS A 121 15.79 21.24 -2.34
C LYS A 121 15.37 20.33 -1.18
N GLU A 122 14.22 20.61 -0.56
CA GLU A 122 13.63 19.78 0.50
C GLU A 122 13.38 18.34 0.00
N ILE A 123 12.72 18.18 -1.15
CA ILE A 123 12.47 16.87 -1.76
C ILE A 123 13.77 16.16 -2.14
N ALA A 124 14.72 16.86 -2.73
CA ALA A 124 16.02 16.28 -3.09
C ALA A 124 16.77 15.77 -1.85
N SER A 125 16.74 16.51 -0.73
CA SER A 125 17.41 16.09 0.50
C SER A 125 16.74 14.86 1.14
N GLU A 126 15.40 14.72 1.05
CA GLU A 126 14.69 13.53 1.55
C GLU A 126 15.02 12.26 0.75
N GLN A 127 15.31 12.38 -0.56
CA GLN A 127 15.64 11.23 -1.42
C GLN A 127 17.07 10.69 -1.23
N PHE A 128 17.97 11.45 -0.61
CA PHE A 128 19.35 11.02 -0.33
C PHE A 128 19.52 10.37 1.06
N ILE A 129 18.45 10.30 1.87
CA ILE A 129 18.47 9.75 3.24
C ILE A 129 17.88 8.33 3.28
N ASP A 130 17.14 7.88 2.27
CA ASP A 130 16.61 6.52 2.09
C ASP A 130 17.54 5.66 1.21
#